data_c536e034c3aedf100e2547066145f79f
#
_entry.id   c536e034c3aedf100e2547066145f79f
#
_cell.length_a   1.000
_cell.length_b   1.000
_cell.length_c   1.000
_cell.angle_alpha   90.00
_cell.angle_beta   90.00
_cell.angle_gamma   90.00
#
_symmetry.space_group_name_H-M   'P 1'
#
loop_
_entity.id
_entity.type
_entity.pdbx_description
1 polymer ?
#
loop_
_entity_poly.entity_id
_entity_poly.type
_entity_poly.pdbx_seq_one_letter_code
_entity_poly.pdbx_strand_id
1 'polypeptide(L)'
;MRDLKLMVERCDEAIEQTPNQADLHRDRALVLTLRGDQAKACKDVALALSLLKQSKQPVDPMLQHELQVRQSSCKQSRTMAESD
;
A
#
# COMPACT_ATOMS: atom_id res chain seq x y z
N MET A 1 8.56 -9.18 -20.19
CA MET A 1 7.43 -8.34 -19.80
C MET A 1 6.94 -8.71 -18.41
N ARG A 2 6.68 -7.74 -17.61
CA ARG A 2 6.19 -8.01 -16.25
C ARG A 2 4.69 -8.28 -16.29
N ASP A 3 4.29 -9.40 -15.71
CA ASP A 3 2.87 -9.72 -15.56
C ASP A 3 2.37 -9.13 -14.24
N LEU A 4 1.81 -7.93 -14.30
CA LEU A 4 1.34 -7.23 -13.12
C LEU A 4 0.18 -7.97 -12.44
N LYS A 5 -0.66 -8.63 -13.23
CA LYS A 5 -1.77 -9.41 -12.67
C LYS A 5 -1.24 -10.56 -11.81
N LEU A 6 -0.23 -11.26 -12.29
CA LEU A 6 0.39 -12.35 -11.54
C LEU A 6 1.06 -11.83 -10.27
N MET A 7 1.70 -10.66 -10.35
CA MET A 7 2.32 -10.05 -9.19
C MET A 7 1.29 -9.71 -8.12
N VAL A 8 0.12 -9.19 -8.51
CA VAL A 8 -0.97 -8.92 -7.56
C VAL A 8 -1.44 -10.21 -6.91
N GLU A 9 -1.61 -11.27 -7.70
CA GLU A 9 -2.04 -12.57 -7.17
C GLU A 9 -1.06 -13.11 -6.13
N ARG A 10 0.23 -12.98 -6.37
CA ARG A 10 1.27 -13.39 -5.43
C ARG A 10 1.24 -12.56 -4.14
N CYS A 11 1.01 -11.26 -4.27
CA CYS A 11 0.85 -10.39 -3.10
C CYS A 11 -0.39 -10.80 -2.31
N ASP A 12 -1.49 -11.10 -3.00
CA ASP A 12 -2.72 -11.54 -2.35
C ASP A 12 -2.50 -12.83 -1.56
N GLU A 13 -1.80 -13.79 -2.13
CA GLU A 13 -1.48 -15.04 -1.45
C GLU A 13 -0.63 -14.81 -0.20
N ALA A 14 0.40 -13.97 -0.30
CA ALA A 14 1.25 -13.66 0.83
C ALA A 14 0.48 -12.97 1.95
N ILE A 15 -0.40 -12.03 1.59
CA ILE A 15 -1.23 -11.32 2.56
C ILE A 15 -2.22 -12.26 3.22
N GLU A 16 -2.78 -13.20 2.46
CA GLU A 16 -3.70 -14.19 3.02
C GLU A 16 -3.03 -15.03 4.11
N GLN A 17 -1.76 -15.39 3.91
CA GLN A 17 -1.00 -16.16 4.90
C GLN A 17 -0.56 -15.32 6.09
N THR A 18 -0.18 -14.06 5.87
CA THR A 18 0.32 -13.18 6.93
C THR A 18 -0.31 -11.78 6.79
N PRO A 19 -1.62 -11.64 7.13
CA PRO A 19 -2.36 -10.40 6.85
C PRO A 19 -1.89 -9.19 7.67
N ASN A 20 -1.14 -9.40 8.73
CA ASN A 20 -0.74 -8.30 9.63
C ASN A 20 0.65 -7.76 9.35
N GLN A 21 1.25 -8.09 8.21
CA GLN A 21 2.56 -7.56 7.82
C GLN A 21 2.39 -6.35 6.90
N ALA A 22 2.78 -5.18 7.40
CA ALA A 22 2.62 -3.93 6.67
C ALA A 22 3.39 -3.90 5.35
N ASP A 23 4.58 -4.51 5.31
CA ASP A 23 5.41 -4.53 4.10
C ASP A 23 4.74 -5.25 2.94
N LEU A 24 3.94 -6.26 3.22
CA LEU A 24 3.22 -6.98 2.17
C LEU A 24 2.13 -6.10 1.53
N HIS A 25 1.45 -5.31 2.35
CA HIS A 25 0.44 -4.37 1.84
C HIS A 25 1.11 -3.24 1.06
N ARG A 26 2.29 -2.78 1.52
CA ARG A 26 3.09 -1.81 0.78
C ARG A 26 3.47 -2.35 -0.58
N ASP A 27 3.92 -3.60 -0.65
CA ASP A 27 4.31 -4.22 -1.92
C ASP A 27 3.13 -4.32 -2.89
N ARG A 28 1.96 -4.73 -2.38
CA ARG A 28 0.76 -4.78 -3.23
C ARG A 28 0.37 -3.39 -3.73
N ALA A 29 0.49 -2.38 -2.88
CA ALA A 29 0.21 -1.00 -3.28
C ALA A 29 1.11 -0.55 -4.43
N LEU A 30 2.38 -0.92 -4.40
CA LEU A 30 3.31 -0.60 -5.49
C LEU A 30 2.86 -1.23 -6.81
N VAL A 31 2.52 -2.51 -6.77
CA VAL A 31 2.09 -3.24 -7.97
C VAL A 31 0.78 -2.66 -8.50
N LEU A 32 -0.17 -2.36 -7.62
CA LEU A 32 -1.44 -1.76 -8.01
C LEU A 32 -1.24 -0.38 -8.63
N THR A 33 -0.31 0.41 -8.11
CA THR A 33 0.04 1.70 -8.68
C THR A 33 0.56 1.56 -10.10
N LEU A 34 1.46 0.60 -10.31
CA LEU A 34 2.01 0.32 -11.65
C LEU A 34 0.93 -0.15 -12.62
N ARG A 35 -0.07 -0.83 -12.10
CA ARG A 35 -1.20 -1.33 -12.89
C ARG A 35 -2.22 -0.22 -13.19
N GLY A 36 -2.12 0.91 -12.51
CA GLY A 36 -3.07 2.02 -12.68
C GLY A 36 -4.26 1.97 -11.74
N ASP A 37 -4.26 1.07 -10.76
CA ASP A 37 -5.36 0.91 -9.82
C ASP A 37 -5.08 1.73 -8.56
N GLN A 38 -5.15 3.03 -8.69
CA GLN A 38 -4.77 3.97 -7.64
C GLN A 38 -5.65 3.86 -6.41
N ALA A 39 -6.95 3.64 -6.58
CA ALA A 39 -7.88 3.55 -5.46
C ALA A 39 -7.54 2.38 -4.53
N LYS A 40 -7.27 1.21 -5.11
CA LYS A 40 -6.90 0.03 -4.33
C LYS A 40 -5.51 0.19 -3.71
N ALA A 41 -4.58 0.80 -4.44
CA ALA A 41 -3.24 1.05 -3.92
C ALA A 41 -3.31 1.95 -2.69
N CYS A 42 -4.12 2.99 -2.71
CA CYS A 42 -4.28 3.91 -1.59
C CYS A 42 -4.90 3.22 -0.37
N LYS A 43 -5.82 2.28 -0.58
CA LYS A 43 -6.38 1.48 0.50
C LYS A 43 -5.31 0.62 1.18
N ASP A 44 -4.42 0.02 0.39
CA ASP A 44 -3.33 -0.77 0.95
C ASP A 44 -2.35 0.09 1.74
N VAL A 45 -2.07 1.31 1.27
CA VAL A 45 -1.22 2.25 2.00
C VAL A 45 -1.82 2.58 3.37
N ALA A 46 -3.12 2.88 3.40
CA ALA A 46 -3.81 3.18 4.65
C ALA A 46 -3.80 2.00 5.60
N LEU A 47 -4.04 0.80 5.08
CA LEU A 47 -4.02 -0.42 5.88
C LEU A 47 -2.63 -0.70 6.44
N ALA A 48 -1.59 -0.53 5.63
CA ALA A 48 -0.21 -0.73 6.08
C ALA A 48 0.14 0.23 7.23
N LEU A 49 -0.24 1.50 7.11
CA LEU A 49 -0.01 2.48 8.17
C LEU A 49 -0.76 2.12 9.46
N SER A 50 -1.98 1.64 9.33
CA SER A 50 -2.76 1.18 10.46
C SER A 50 -2.07 0.01 11.17
N LEU A 51 -1.54 -0.94 10.41
CA LEU A 51 -0.82 -2.08 10.98
C LEU A 51 0.44 -1.65 11.71
N LEU A 52 1.16 -0.65 11.19
CA LEU A 52 2.35 -0.13 11.88
C LEU A 52 1.98 0.53 13.21
N LYS A 53 0.87 1.25 13.28
CA LYS A 53 0.40 1.86 14.52
C LYS A 53 0.02 0.84 15.57
N GLN A 54 -0.49 -0.31 15.15
CA GLN A 54 -0.93 -1.38 16.06
C GLN A 54 0.21 -2.31 16.45
N SER A 55 1.35 -2.21 15.79
CA SER A 55 2.48 -3.10 16.03
C SER A 55 3.09 -2.84 17.40
N LYS A 56 3.39 -3.94 18.11
CA LYS A 56 4.10 -3.88 19.40
C LYS A 56 5.60 -3.97 19.23
N GLN A 57 6.05 -4.24 18.01
CA GLN A 57 7.48 -4.34 17.68
C GLN A 57 7.97 -3.02 17.12
N PRO A 58 9.30 -2.79 17.16
CA PRO A 58 9.87 -1.58 16.55
C PRO A 58 9.48 -1.48 15.08
N VAL A 59 9.05 -0.29 14.68
CA VAL A 59 8.65 0.00 13.30
C VAL A 59 9.88 0.41 12.51
N ASP A 60 10.01 -0.12 11.28
CA ASP A 60 11.04 0.32 10.35
C ASP A 60 10.74 1.77 9.94
N PRO A 61 11.61 2.73 10.31
CA PRO A 61 11.34 4.14 10.00
C PRO A 61 11.32 4.44 8.50
N MET A 62 12.05 3.68 7.70
CA MET A 62 12.04 3.89 6.25
C MET A 62 10.71 3.46 5.65
N LEU A 63 10.17 2.33 6.09
CA LEU A 63 8.86 1.87 5.65
C LEU A 63 7.78 2.85 6.07
N GLN A 64 7.81 3.31 7.31
CA GLN A 64 6.86 4.28 7.82
C GLN A 64 6.88 5.57 7.01
N HIS A 65 8.07 6.10 6.73
CA HIS A 65 8.23 7.31 5.96
C HIS A 65 7.69 7.15 4.53
N GLU A 66 8.02 6.05 3.88
CA GLU A 66 7.53 5.76 2.52
C GLU A 66 6.01 5.74 2.48
N LEU A 67 5.39 5.06 3.44
CA LEU A 67 3.94 4.96 3.51
C LEU A 67 3.29 6.32 3.78
N GLN A 68 3.89 7.15 4.61
CA GLN A 68 3.38 8.49 4.89
C GLN A 68 3.43 9.37 3.64
N VAL A 69 4.51 9.29 2.88
CA VAL A 69 4.65 10.04 1.62
C VAL A 69 3.58 9.59 0.63
N ARG A 70 3.38 8.28 0.50
CA ARG A 70 2.37 7.73 -0.41
C ARG A 70 0.96 8.11 0.02
N GLN A 71 0.69 8.15 1.32
CA GLN A 71 -0.61 8.57 1.83
C GLN A 71 -0.90 10.03 1.50
N SER A 72 0.11 10.89 1.66
CA SER A 72 -0.02 12.31 1.27
C SER A 72 -0.34 12.44 -0.20
N SER A 73 0.34 11.66 -1.04
CA SER A 73 0.10 11.65 -2.48
C SER A 73 -1.34 11.21 -2.80
N CYS A 74 -1.83 10.19 -2.10
CA CYS A 74 -3.21 9.71 -2.25
C CYS A 74 -4.22 10.80 -1.90
N LYS A 75 -3.98 11.52 -0.81
CA LYS A 75 -4.86 12.61 -0.39
C LYS A 75 -4.87 13.76 -1.39
N GLN A 76 -3.71 14.10 -1.95
CA GLN A 76 -3.62 15.15 -2.97
C GLN A 76 -4.38 14.76 -4.24
N SER A 77 -4.20 13.54 -4.71
CA SER A 77 -4.89 13.06 -5.90
C SER A 77 -6.40 13.09 -5.71
N ARG A 78 -6.85 12.68 -4.53
CA ARG A 78 -8.27 12.70 -4.19
C ARG A 78 -8.82 14.12 -4.17
N THR A 79 -8.10 15.04 -3.54
CA THR A 79 -8.49 16.45 -3.47
C THR A 79 -8.60 17.07 -4.85
N MET A 80 -7.63 16.78 -5.72
CA MET A 80 -7.65 17.29 -7.10
C MET A 80 -8.83 16.74 -7.87
N ALA A 81 -9.16 15.46 -7.69
CA ALA A 81 -10.31 14.85 -8.35
C ALA A 81 -11.63 15.46 -7.85
N GLU A 82 -11.71 15.80 -6.57
CA GLU A 82 -12.91 16.38 -5.98
C GLU A 82 -13.11 17.85 -6.33
N SER A 83 -12.04 18.56 -6.71
CA SER A 83 -12.13 19.97 -7.04
C SER A 83 -12.62 20.23 -8.46
N ASP A 84 -12.77 19.19 -9.25
CA ASP A 84 -13.36 19.28 -10.58
C ASP A 84 -14.89 19.14 -10.48
#